data_9739e43460af8dc5dc1af4896ce8973b
#
_entry.id   9739e43460af8dc5dc1af4896ce8973b
#
_cell.length_a   1.000
_cell.length_b   1.000
_cell.length_c   1.000
_cell.angle_alpha   90.00
_cell.angle_beta   90.00
_cell.angle_gamma   90.00
#
_symmetry.space_group_name_H-M   'P 1'
#
loop_
_entity.id
_entity.type
_entity.pdbx_description
1 polymer ?
#
loop_
_entity_poly.entity_id
_entity_poly.type
_entity_poly.pdbx_seq_one_letter_code
_entity_poly.pdbx_strand_id
1 'polypeptide(L)'
;IFDNNLIYINDIEVYYNNNYNKLKRNRLLTRNFLSGKILTTNDVKIKHDKIGKILNIYVPKNSYIILNKVKIDDYKINLYSEKKVEKSNFYVDAKGCLNIYDSEISNSEINISNSHCEDGLNIVNSTGDINTINIINSLSDGVDFDFSKIRVKELIVNNAENDCVDFSYGEYFVEKLAVSNCKDKGVSIGEKSIFNSESIETNNTNIS
;
A
#
# COMPACT_ATOMS: atom_id res chain seq x y z
N ILE A 1 -19.87 -23.58 -15.98
CA ILE A 1 -20.11 -22.33 -16.73
C ILE A 1 -19.25 -21.31 -16.02
N PHE A 2 -18.07 -21.04 -16.55
CA PHE A 2 -17.17 -20.00 -16.03
C PHE A 2 -17.70 -18.68 -16.58
N ASP A 3 -18.08 -17.78 -15.68
CA ASP A 3 -18.53 -16.44 -16.01
C ASP A 3 -17.28 -15.63 -16.45
N ASN A 4 -17.23 -15.29 -17.74
CA ASN A 4 -16.09 -14.62 -18.37
C ASN A 4 -16.05 -13.12 -18.02
N ASN A 5 -15.92 -12.80 -16.74
CA ASN A 5 -15.83 -11.42 -16.26
C ASN A 5 -14.41 -11.02 -15.87
N LEU A 6 -13.42 -11.66 -16.47
CA LEU A 6 -12.01 -11.34 -16.26
C LEU A 6 -11.58 -10.30 -17.29
N ILE A 7 -11.15 -9.16 -16.83
CA ILE A 7 -10.61 -8.10 -17.70
C ILE A 7 -9.14 -7.93 -17.35
N TYR A 8 -8.28 -8.03 -18.36
CA TYR A 8 -6.86 -7.70 -18.23
C TYR A 8 -6.63 -6.23 -18.59
N ILE A 9 -6.12 -5.46 -17.64
CA ILE A 9 -5.69 -4.08 -17.90
C ILE A 9 -4.18 -4.05 -17.73
N ASN A 10 -3.43 -3.98 -18.85
CA ASN A 10 -1.96 -3.95 -18.84
C ASN A 10 -1.33 -5.09 -18.02
N ASP A 11 -1.75 -6.33 -18.25
CA ASP A 11 -1.30 -7.56 -17.57
C ASP A 11 -1.70 -7.67 -16.09
N ILE A 12 -2.53 -6.80 -15.56
CA ILE A 12 -3.16 -6.96 -14.26
C ILE A 12 -4.51 -7.65 -14.46
N GLU A 13 -4.69 -8.77 -13.78
CA GLU A 13 -5.96 -9.50 -13.77
C GLU A 13 -6.97 -8.76 -12.89
N VAL A 14 -8.11 -8.36 -13.46
CA VAL A 14 -9.14 -7.59 -12.78
C VAL A 14 -10.43 -8.40 -12.74
N TYR A 15 -10.89 -8.77 -11.55
CA TYR A 15 -12.18 -9.46 -11.38
C TYR A 15 -13.34 -8.48 -11.50
N TYR A 16 -14.27 -8.75 -12.40
CA TYR A 16 -15.47 -7.96 -12.59
C TYR A 16 -16.70 -8.67 -12.01
N ASN A 17 -17.36 -8.03 -11.06
CA ASN A 17 -18.62 -8.52 -10.50
C ASN A 17 -19.81 -7.77 -11.10
N ASN A 18 -20.66 -8.47 -11.84
CA ASN A 18 -21.82 -7.91 -12.58
C ASN A 18 -22.93 -7.29 -11.70
N ASN A 19 -22.88 -7.48 -10.38
CA ASN A 19 -23.95 -7.01 -9.49
C ASN A 19 -23.84 -5.53 -9.06
N TYR A 20 -22.82 -4.80 -9.53
CA TYR A 20 -22.66 -3.39 -9.24
C TYR A 20 -23.12 -2.49 -10.37
N ASN A 21 -24.43 -2.29 -10.47
CA ASN A 21 -25.01 -1.23 -11.27
C ASN A 21 -24.52 0.14 -10.77
N LYS A 22 -23.82 0.89 -11.65
CA LYS A 22 -23.50 2.33 -11.52
C LYS A 22 -22.25 2.77 -10.75
N LEU A 23 -21.19 2.00 -10.62
CA LEU A 23 -19.92 2.64 -10.37
C LEU A 23 -19.39 3.24 -11.69
N LYS A 24 -19.21 4.56 -11.72
CA LYS A 24 -18.44 5.21 -12.80
C LYS A 24 -17.08 4.54 -12.83
N ARG A 25 -16.77 3.81 -13.91
CA ARG A 25 -15.44 3.24 -14.12
C ARG A 25 -14.46 4.40 -14.16
N ASN A 26 -13.69 4.58 -13.10
CA ASN A 26 -12.59 5.51 -13.14
C ASN A 26 -11.56 4.93 -14.12
N ARG A 27 -11.39 5.60 -15.24
CA ARG A 27 -10.38 5.20 -16.24
C ARG A 27 -9.01 5.39 -15.61
N LEU A 28 -8.24 4.30 -15.45
CA LEU A 28 -6.87 4.40 -14.96
C LEU A 28 -5.99 5.06 -16.02
N LEU A 29 -5.27 6.07 -15.59
CA LEU A 29 -4.21 6.69 -16.38
C LEU A 29 -2.93 5.87 -16.18
N THR A 30 -2.35 5.41 -17.26
CA THR A 30 -1.11 4.63 -17.26
C THR A 30 0.05 5.46 -17.78
N ARG A 31 1.18 5.42 -17.07
CA ARG A 31 2.43 6.09 -17.47
C ARG A 31 3.62 5.16 -17.22
N ASN A 32 4.62 5.21 -18.10
CA ASN A 32 5.89 4.53 -17.84
C ASN A 32 6.61 5.18 -16.66
N PHE A 33 7.13 4.37 -15.76
CA PHE A 33 7.88 4.81 -14.59
C PHE A 33 8.96 3.79 -14.25
N LEU A 34 10.23 4.21 -14.26
CA LEU A 34 11.38 3.33 -14.08
C LEU A 34 11.32 2.13 -15.06
N SER A 35 11.40 0.90 -14.53
CA SER A 35 11.31 -0.32 -15.32
C SER A 35 9.88 -0.76 -15.65
N GLY A 36 8.88 -0.17 -15.00
CA GLY A 36 7.49 -0.57 -15.06
C GLY A 36 6.52 0.58 -15.35
N LYS A 37 5.41 0.58 -14.64
CA LYS A 37 4.32 1.52 -14.89
C LYS A 37 3.75 2.10 -13.58
N ILE A 38 3.26 3.33 -13.67
CA ILE A 38 2.33 3.93 -12.72
C ILE A 38 0.94 3.89 -13.33
N LEU A 39 -0.03 3.39 -12.56
CA LEU A 39 -1.46 3.48 -12.88
C LEU A 39 -2.13 4.31 -11.79
N THR A 40 -2.96 5.26 -12.19
CA THR A 40 -3.67 6.15 -11.25
C THR A 40 -5.10 6.39 -11.68
N THR A 41 -5.97 6.68 -10.72
CA THR A 41 -7.23 7.40 -11.00
C THR A 41 -6.93 8.81 -11.52
N ASN A 42 -7.93 9.44 -12.16
CA ASN A 42 -7.72 10.71 -12.89
C ASN A 42 -7.23 11.86 -12.02
N ASP A 43 -7.61 11.89 -10.73
CA ASP A 43 -7.40 13.06 -9.87
C ASP A 43 -6.11 12.99 -9.04
N VAL A 44 -5.35 11.90 -9.14
CA VAL A 44 -4.05 11.75 -8.47
C VAL A 44 -3.03 12.70 -9.10
N LYS A 45 -2.37 13.49 -8.24
CA LYS A 45 -1.31 14.40 -8.67
C LYS A 45 0.04 13.83 -8.29
N ILE A 46 0.96 13.80 -9.24
CA ILE A 46 2.31 13.26 -9.06
C ILE A 46 3.34 14.33 -9.43
N LYS A 47 4.28 14.57 -8.51
CA LYS A 47 5.49 15.35 -8.77
C LYS A 47 6.70 14.43 -8.61
N HIS A 48 7.42 14.19 -9.68
CA HIS A 48 8.60 13.33 -9.73
C HIS A 48 9.86 14.16 -9.92
N ASP A 49 10.71 14.22 -8.91
CA ASP A 49 12.09 14.70 -9.01
C ASP A 49 12.99 13.52 -9.33
N LYS A 50 13.42 13.42 -10.58
CA LYS A 50 14.26 12.30 -11.07
C LYS A 50 15.69 12.38 -10.52
N ILE A 51 16.22 13.57 -10.28
CA ILE A 51 17.58 13.78 -9.80
C ILE A 51 17.65 13.47 -8.31
N GLY A 52 16.74 14.05 -7.54
CA GLY A 52 16.62 13.79 -6.10
C GLY A 52 15.96 12.45 -5.77
N LYS A 53 15.52 11.69 -6.78
CA LYS A 53 14.78 10.42 -6.59
C LYS A 53 13.59 10.56 -5.61
N ILE A 54 12.82 11.63 -5.75
CA ILE A 54 11.68 11.91 -4.88
C ILE A 54 10.38 11.83 -5.67
N LEU A 55 9.45 11.02 -5.18
CA LEU A 55 8.10 10.89 -5.72
C LEU A 55 7.10 11.42 -4.71
N ASN A 56 6.54 12.60 -4.97
CA ASN A 56 5.47 13.17 -4.16
C ASN A 56 4.12 12.92 -4.82
N ILE A 57 3.19 12.33 -4.08
CA ILE A 57 1.91 11.86 -4.57
C ILE A 57 0.81 12.46 -3.70
N TYR A 58 -0.15 13.13 -4.32
CA TYR A 58 -1.39 13.55 -3.68
C TYR A 58 -2.53 12.68 -4.18
N VAL A 59 -3.20 11.99 -3.25
CA VAL A 59 -4.32 11.07 -3.53
C VAL A 59 -5.60 11.65 -2.95
N PRO A 60 -6.51 12.20 -3.76
CA PRO A 60 -7.80 12.69 -3.30
C PRO A 60 -8.76 11.55 -2.97
N LYS A 61 -9.89 11.87 -2.32
CA LYS A 61 -10.94 10.89 -1.98
C LYS A 61 -11.35 10.05 -3.19
N ASN A 62 -11.57 8.76 -2.98
CA ASN A 62 -11.92 7.77 -4.01
C ASN A 62 -10.85 7.62 -5.12
N SER A 63 -9.62 7.85 -4.77
CA SER A 63 -8.47 7.73 -5.69
C SER A 63 -7.39 6.86 -5.09
N TYR A 64 -6.55 6.28 -5.95
CA TYR A 64 -5.41 5.46 -5.58
C TYR A 64 -4.35 5.47 -6.67
N ILE A 65 -3.17 4.96 -6.31
CA ILE A 65 -2.05 4.77 -7.23
C ILE A 65 -1.52 3.34 -7.13
N ILE A 66 -1.12 2.77 -8.27
CA ILE A 66 -0.43 1.49 -8.36
C ILE A 66 0.92 1.71 -9.03
N LEU A 67 1.99 1.26 -8.38
CA LEU A 67 3.31 1.08 -8.95
C LEU A 67 3.44 -0.40 -9.33
N ASN A 68 3.52 -0.71 -10.61
CA ASN A 68 3.49 -2.09 -11.12
C ASN A 68 4.74 -2.44 -11.90
N LYS A 69 5.36 -3.57 -11.56
CA LYS A 69 6.57 -4.12 -12.20
C LYS A 69 7.72 -3.11 -12.23
N VAL A 70 7.86 -2.34 -11.15
CA VAL A 70 8.90 -1.32 -11.01
C VAL A 70 10.08 -1.83 -10.21
N LYS A 71 11.29 -1.37 -10.56
CA LYS A 71 12.47 -1.48 -9.72
C LYS A 71 12.74 -0.11 -9.12
N ILE A 72 12.50 0.00 -7.82
CA ILE A 72 12.66 1.24 -7.05
C ILE A 72 13.95 1.09 -6.24
N ASP A 73 14.90 1.96 -6.46
CA ASP A 73 16.15 1.97 -5.70
C ASP A 73 16.51 3.38 -5.26
N ASP A 74 16.69 3.55 -3.94
CA ASP A 74 17.09 4.79 -3.32
C ASP A 74 16.09 5.94 -3.56
N TYR A 75 14.79 5.63 -3.53
CA TYR A 75 13.71 6.60 -3.68
C TYR A 75 13.13 7.01 -2.33
N LYS A 76 12.72 8.28 -2.26
CA LYS A 76 11.81 8.76 -1.23
C LYS A 76 10.41 8.93 -1.83
N ILE A 77 9.47 8.11 -1.40
CA ILE A 77 8.07 8.16 -1.84
C ILE A 77 7.25 8.79 -0.72
N ASN A 78 6.64 9.92 -1.01
CA ASN A 78 5.74 10.61 -0.09
C ASN A 78 4.34 10.63 -0.66
N LEU A 79 3.38 10.02 0.03
CA LEU A 79 1.97 10.07 -0.30
C LEU A 79 1.21 10.81 0.79
N TYR A 80 0.31 11.67 0.39
CA TYR A 80 -0.57 12.38 1.30
C TYR A 80 -1.96 12.56 0.71
N SER A 81 -2.96 12.58 1.59
CA SER A 81 -4.36 12.86 1.28
C SER A 81 -4.88 13.99 2.15
N GLU A 82 -6.11 14.42 1.90
CA GLU A 82 -6.76 15.44 2.70
C GLU A 82 -7.01 14.96 4.14
N LYS A 83 -6.83 15.86 5.10
CA LYS A 83 -7.26 15.61 6.49
C LYS A 83 -8.78 15.55 6.55
N LYS A 84 -9.33 14.66 7.38
CA LYS A 84 -10.78 14.52 7.64
C LYS A 84 -11.62 14.09 6.42
N VAL A 85 -11.13 13.17 5.64
CA VAL A 85 -11.95 12.52 4.60
C VAL A 85 -12.66 11.31 5.24
N GLU A 86 -13.91 11.06 4.89
CA GLU A 86 -14.56 9.80 5.22
C GLU A 86 -13.89 8.65 4.48
N LYS A 87 -13.89 7.45 5.05
CA LYS A 87 -13.37 6.25 4.40
C LYS A 87 -13.93 6.14 2.98
N SER A 88 -13.07 5.89 2.03
CA SER A 88 -13.50 5.66 0.66
C SER A 88 -14.16 4.29 0.53
N ASN A 89 -15.26 4.23 -0.20
CA ASN A 89 -15.86 2.95 -0.56
C ASN A 89 -15.15 2.45 -1.83
N PHE A 90 -14.07 1.71 -1.66
CA PHE A 90 -13.42 1.03 -2.79
C PHE A 90 -13.97 -0.38 -2.90
N TYR A 91 -14.48 -0.69 -4.07
CA TYR A 91 -14.96 -2.03 -4.44
C TYR A 91 -14.10 -2.64 -5.53
N VAL A 92 -12.87 -2.16 -5.75
CA VAL A 92 -12.08 -2.57 -6.92
C VAL A 92 -10.60 -2.64 -6.57
N ASP A 93 -9.99 -3.74 -6.90
CA ASP A 93 -8.64 -4.07 -7.37
C ASP A 93 -7.39 -3.41 -6.73
N ALA A 94 -7.54 -2.39 -5.93
CA ALA A 94 -6.45 -1.74 -5.20
C ALA A 94 -6.93 -1.37 -3.79
N LYS A 95 -6.49 -2.11 -2.80
CA LYS A 95 -6.84 -1.87 -1.40
C LYS A 95 -6.15 -0.62 -0.87
N GLY A 96 -4.87 -0.44 -1.20
CA GLY A 96 -4.05 0.65 -0.71
C GLY A 96 -4.29 1.98 -1.41
N CYS A 97 -4.07 3.08 -0.69
CA CYS A 97 -3.88 4.37 -1.33
C CYS A 97 -2.61 4.39 -2.19
N LEU A 98 -1.53 3.77 -1.70
CA LEU A 98 -0.36 3.37 -2.46
C LEU A 98 -0.32 1.85 -2.57
N ASN A 99 -0.31 1.33 -3.79
CA ASN A 99 -0.16 -0.09 -4.07
C ASN A 99 1.15 -0.32 -4.82
N ILE A 100 1.91 -1.34 -4.42
CA ILE A 100 3.17 -1.74 -5.07
C ILE A 100 3.04 -3.22 -5.41
N TYR A 101 2.95 -3.52 -6.70
CA TYR A 101 2.67 -4.86 -7.20
C TYR A 101 3.80 -5.38 -8.09
N ASP A 102 4.14 -6.67 -7.96
CA ASP A 102 5.12 -7.37 -8.79
C ASP A 102 6.47 -6.62 -8.91
N SER A 103 6.93 -6.01 -7.83
CA SER A 103 7.99 -5.00 -7.87
C SER A 103 9.19 -5.37 -6.99
N GLU A 104 10.30 -4.68 -7.22
CA GLU A 104 11.51 -4.77 -6.41
C GLU A 104 11.79 -3.40 -5.79
N ILE A 105 11.97 -3.34 -4.47
CA ILE A 105 12.17 -2.08 -3.74
C ILE A 105 13.45 -2.21 -2.91
N SER A 106 14.42 -1.31 -3.11
CA SER A 106 15.65 -1.29 -2.32
C SER A 106 15.99 0.11 -1.83
N ASN A 107 16.62 0.17 -0.67
CA ASN A 107 17.20 1.37 -0.06
C ASN A 107 16.25 2.59 0.00
N SER A 108 14.95 2.37 -0.03
CA SER A 108 13.96 3.42 -0.23
C SER A 108 13.21 3.77 1.06
N GLU A 109 12.61 4.95 1.07
CA GLU A 109 11.75 5.44 2.14
C GLU A 109 10.33 5.61 1.61
N ILE A 110 9.33 5.16 2.36
CA ILE A 110 7.90 5.33 2.05
C ILE A 110 7.22 6.06 3.20
N ASN A 111 6.69 7.23 2.93
CA ASN A 111 5.98 8.06 3.91
C ASN A 111 4.54 8.28 3.43
N ILE A 112 3.57 7.92 4.26
CA ILE A 112 2.14 8.07 3.95
C ILE A 112 1.46 8.84 5.06
N SER A 113 0.63 9.81 4.70
CA SER A 113 -0.12 10.63 5.65
C SER A 113 -1.59 10.75 5.25
N ASN A 114 -2.48 10.51 6.21
CA ASN A 114 -3.93 10.67 6.07
C ASN A 114 -4.55 9.77 4.99
N SER A 115 -4.17 8.49 4.92
CA SER A 115 -4.78 7.56 3.98
C SER A 115 -6.27 7.33 4.29
N HIS A 116 -7.07 7.22 3.24
CA HIS A 116 -8.52 7.04 3.31
C HIS A 116 -8.99 5.75 2.60
N CYS A 117 -8.06 4.98 2.10
CA CYS A 117 -8.29 3.68 1.47
C CYS A 117 -8.46 2.57 2.52
N GLU A 118 -8.65 1.34 2.08
CA GLU A 118 -8.65 0.17 2.96
C GLU A 118 -7.30 0.05 3.66
N ASP A 119 -6.20 0.17 2.90
CA ASP A 119 -4.86 0.24 3.43
C ASP A 119 -4.19 1.58 3.09
N GLY A 120 -3.31 2.04 3.96
CA GLY A 120 -2.42 3.15 3.62
C GLY A 120 -1.45 2.72 2.51
N LEU A 121 -0.77 1.60 2.73
CA LEU A 121 0.16 0.95 1.82
C LEU A 121 -0.24 -0.52 1.64
N ASN A 122 -0.30 -0.99 0.40
CA ASN A 122 -0.46 -2.40 0.08
C ASN A 122 0.68 -2.87 -0.83
N ILE A 123 1.45 -3.87 -0.39
CA ILE A 123 2.58 -4.44 -1.14
C ILE A 123 2.29 -5.90 -1.45
N VAL A 124 2.15 -6.25 -2.73
CA VAL A 124 1.78 -7.59 -3.18
C VAL A 124 2.79 -8.16 -4.15
N ASN A 125 3.12 -9.43 -3.97
CA ASN A 125 4.00 -10.21 -4.84
C ASN A 125 5.32 -9.49 -5.17
N SER A 126 5.92 -8.86 -4.17
CA SER A 126 7.07 -7.98 -4.31
C SER A 126 8.23 -8.42 -3.42
N THR A 127 9.43 -7.94 -3.75
CA THR A 127 10.64 -8.24 -2.98
C THR A 127 11.38 -6.95 -2.63
N GLY A 128 12.12 -6.96 -1.51
CA GLY A 128 12.99 -5.82 -1.26
C GLY A 128 13.52 -5.65 0.14
N ASP A 129 14.45 -4.68 0.24
CA ASP A 129 15.05 -4.18 1.46
C ASP A 129 14.76 -2.68 1.59
N ILE A 130 13.77 -2.34 2.39
CA ILE A 130 13.25 -0.98 2.55
C ILE A 130 13.88 -0.35 3.80
N ASN A 131 14.36 0.88 3.69
CA ASN A 131 14.96 1.56 4.84
C ASN A 131 13.88 1.98 5.86
N THR A 132 12.85 2.67 5.39
CA THR A 132 11.80 3.18 6.29
C THR A 132 10.44 3.11 5.64
N ILE A 133 9.46 2.64 6.39
CA ILE A 133 8.04 2.82 6.10
C ILE A 133 7.45 3.57 7.29
N ASN A 134 6.88 4.74 7.03
CA ASN A 134 6.25 5.58 8.04
C ASN A 134 4.84 5.97 7.62
N ILE A 135 3.84 5.53 8.39
CA ILE A 135 2.44 5.79 8.10
C ILE A 135 1.79 6.49 9.28
N ILE A 136 1.12 7.59 8.99
CA ILE A 136 0.45 8.41 9.99
C ILE A 136 -1.01 8.67 9.55
N ASN A 137 -1.95 8.33 10.42
CA ASN A 137 -3.38 8.50 10.23
C ASN A 137 -3.93 7.71 9.04
N SER A 138 -4.19 6.43 9.24
CA SER A 138 -4.95 5.59 8.30
C SER A 138 -6.40 5.45 8.76
N LEU A 139 -7.36 5.60 7.84
CA LEU A 139 -8.80 5.41 8.12
C LEU A 139 -9.23 3.93 8.14
N SER A 140 -8.34 3.01 7.94
CA SER A 140 -8.47 1.58 8.17
C SER A 140 -7.08 1.04 8.48
N ASP A 141 -6.53 0.09 7.70
CA ASP A 141 -5.24 -0.50 7.97
C ASP A 141 -4.09 0.43 7.57
N GLY A 142 -2.99 0.35 8.32
CA GLY A 142 -1.79 1.12 8.00
C GLY A 142 -1.07 0.49 6.80
N VAL A 143 -0.61 -0.75 6.96
CA VAL A 143 0.15 -1.49 5.93
C VAL A 143 -0.39 -2.90 5.80
N ASP A 144 -0.56 -3.35 4.57
CA ASP A 144 -0.82 -4.74 4.21
C ASP A 144 0.31 -5.28 3.31
N PHE A 145 0.87 -6.44 3.67
CA PHE A 145 1.87 -7.15 2.91
C PHE A 145 1.35 -8.54 2.52
N ASP A 146 1.21 -8.79 1.23
CA ASP A 146 0.73 -10.03 0.67
C ASP A 146 1.76 -10.71 -0.24
N PHE A 147 1.94 -12.01 -0.12
CA PHE A 147 2.72 -12.86 -1.04
C PHE A 147 4.13 -12.34 -1.33
N SER A 148 4.74 -11.64 -0.36
CA SER A 148 5.95 -10.86 -0.59
C SER A 148 7.13 -11.37 0.25
N LYS A 149 8.34 -10.98 -0.15
CA LYS A 149 9.55 -11.20 0.62
C LYS A 149 10.23 -9.86 0.87
N ILE A 150 9.94 -9.29 2.04
CA ILE A 150 10.30 -7.90 2.36
C ILE A 150 11.12 -7.86 3.67
N ARG A 151 12.20 -7.09 3.62
CA ARG A 151 12.93 -6.62 4.80
C ARG A 151 12.66 -5.12 4.97
N VAL A 152 12.42 -4.70 6.20
CA VAL A 152 12.27 -3.28 6.55
C VAL A 152 13.18 -2.99 7.74
N LYS A 153 14.03 -1.95 7.65
CA LYS A 153 14.83 -1.54 8.80
C LYS A 153 13.97 -0.87 9.87
N GLU A 154 13.10 0.04 9.46
CA GLU A 154 12.22 0.72 10.40
C GLU A 154 10.80 0.84 9.84
N LEU A 155 9.84 0.21 10.51
CA LEU A 155 8.41 0.29 10.19
C LEU A 155 7.67 0.98 11.33
N ILE A 156 7.11 2.14 11.02
CA ILE A 156 6.39 2.97 11.98
C ILE A 156 4.96 3.16 11.49
N VAL A 157 3.99 2.80 12.30
CA VAL A 157 2.57 3.09 12.03
C VAL A 157 1.96 3.76 13.26
N ASN A 158 1.42 4.95 13.07
CA ASN A 158 0.76 5.69 14.14
C ASN A 158 -0.65 6.09 13.71
N ASN A 159 -1.63 5.67 14.50
CA ASN A 159 -3.05 5.96 14.32
C ASN A 159 -3.65 5.29 13.06
N ALA A 160 -4.03 4.03 13.22
CA ALA A 160 -4.83 3.26 12.27
C ALA A 160 -6.22 2.95 12.88
N GLU A 161 -7.28 3.14 12.09
CA GLU A 161 -8.65 2.90 12.56
C GLU A 161 -9.02 1.40 12.59
N ASN A 162 -8.11 0.51 12.15
CA ASN A 162 -8.19 -0.93 12.22
C ASN A 162 -6.80 -1.49 12.59
N ASP A 163 -6.21 -2.42 11.81
CA ASP A 163 -4.88 -2.97 12.08
C ASP A 163 -3.76 -1.99 11.66
N CYS A 164 -2.70 -1.90 12.45
CA CYS A 164 -1.56 -1.11 12.01
C CYS A 164 -0.77 -1.81 10.91
N VAL A 165 -0.49 -3.10 11.07
CA VAL A 165 0.26 -3.89 10.09
C VAL A 165 -0.35 -5.27 9.96
N ASP A 166 -0.59 -5.72 8.73
CA ASP A 166 -0.97 -7.09 8.38
C ASP A 166 0.09 -7.74 7.48
N PHE A 167 0.44 -9.00 7.80
CA PHE A 167 1.36 -9.81 7.02
C PHE A 167 0.68 -11.11 6.60
N SER A 168 0.56 -11.36 5.30
CA SER A 168 -0.06 -12.56 4.75
C SER A 168 0.80 -13.23 3.68
N TYR A 169 0.88 -14.57 3.71
CA TYR A 169 1.49 -15.42 2.68
C TYR A 169 2.91 -15.01 2.23
N GLY A 170 3.83 -14.76 3.15
CA GLY A 170 5.17 -14.31 2.75
C GLY A 170 6.26 -14.51 3.80
N GLU A 171 7.43 -13.95 3.52
CA GLU A 171 8.58 -13.90 4.42
C GLU A 171 8.92 -12.44 4.73
N TYR A 172 8.79 -12.07 6.01
CA TYR A 172 8.94 -10.70 6.44
C TYR A 172 9.96 -10.58 7.56
N PHE A 173 10.82 -9.60 7.43
CA PHE A 173 11.78 -9.26 8.48
C PHE A 173 11.72 -7.75 8.72
N VAL A 174 11.47 -7.36 9.96
CA VAL A 174 11.45 -5.95 10.38
C VAL A 174 12.45 -5.75 11.51
N GLU A 175 13.53 -4.97 11.31
CA GLU A 175 14.49 -4.72 12.37
C GLU A 175 13.82 -4.02 13.55
N LYS A 176 13.16 -2.89 13.29
CA LYS A 176 12.42 -2.12 14.29
C LYS A 176 10.99 -1.89 13.86
N LEU A 177 10.06 -2.42 14.61
CA LEU A 177 8.62 -2.22 14.42
C LEU A 177 8.07 -1.35 15.56
N ALA A 178 7.52 -0.19 15.25
CA ALA A 178 6.86 0.68 16.20
C ALA A 178 5.42 0.96 15.77
N VAL A 179 4.45 0.47 16.53
CA VAL A 179 3.03 0.66 16.23
C VAL A 179 2.30 1.30 17.41
N SER A 180 1.46 2.28 17.13
CA SER A 180 0.74 3.00 18.16
C SER A 180 -0.64 3.43 17.72
N ASN A 181 -1.61 3.43 18.65
CA ASN A 181 -2.98 3.87 18.43
C ASN A 181 -3.67 3.09 17.29
N CYS A 182 -3.51 1.77 17.26
CA CYS A 182 -4.21 0.89 16.33
C CYS A 182 -5.52 0.45 17.00
N LYS A 183 -6.66 0.63 16.35
CA LYS A 183 -7.96 0.36 17.00
C LYS A 183 -8.30 -1.11 17.10
N ASP A 184 -7.79 -1.95 16.20
CA ASP A 184 -7.90 -3.40 16.35
C ASP A 184 -6.54 -3.98 16.73
N LYS A 185 -5.69 -4.40 15.82
CA LYS A 185 -4.40 -5.02 16.15
C LYS A 185 -3.21 -4.12 15.82
N GLY A 186 -2.20 -4.17 16.67
CA GLY A 186 -0.91 -3.56 16.34
C GLY A 186 -0.24 -4.31 15.20
N VAL A 187 -0.21 -5.65 15.29
CA VAL A 187 0.36 -6.53 14.28
C VAL A 187 -0.55 -7.73 14.09
N SER A 188 -0.89 -8.03 12.86
CA SER A 188 -1.59 -9.22 12.42
C SER A 188 -0.66 -10.09 11.58
N ILE A 189 -0.59 -11.38 11.87
CA ILE A 189 0.23 -12.33 11.13
C ILE A 189 -0.69 -13.43 10.61
N GLY A 190 -1.00 -13.37 9.33
CA GLY A 190 -1.94 -14.27 8.65
C GLY A 190 -1.32 -15.60 8.23
N GLU A 191 -2.10 -16.36 7.48
CA GLU A 191 -1.76 -17.73 7.08
C GLU A 191 -0.48 -17.80 6.25
N LYS A 192 0.33 -18.83 6.52
CA LYS A 192 1.57 -19.13 5.78
C LYS A 192 2.58 -17.98 5.74
N SER A 193 2.55 -17.14 6.76
CA SER A 193 3.53 -16.06 6.92
C SER A 193 4.66 -16.48 7.83
N ILE A 194 5.87 -16.05 7.48
CA ILE A 194 7.04 -16.10 8.35
C ILE A 194 7.41 -14.66 8.69
N PHE A 195 7.23 -14.30 9.95
CA PHE A 195 7.59 -12.96 10.44
C PHE A 195 8.68 -13.04 11.50
N ASN A 196 9.70 -12.20 11.35
CA ASN A 196 10.76 -12.03 12.32
C ASN A 196 11.01 -10.53 12.56
N SER A 197 11.31 -10.17 13.81
CA SER A 197 11.66 -8.80 14.17
C SER A 197 12.76 -8.79 15.24
N GLU A 198 13.63 -7.78 15.22
CA GLU A 198 14.63 -7.58 16.28
C GLU A 198 14.02 -6.82 17.47
N SER A 199 13.14 -5.86 17.21
CA SER A 199 12.42 -5.15 18.26
C SER A 199 11.00 -4.79 17.83
N ILE A 200 10.06 -4.90 18.76
CA ILE A 200 8.67 -4.51 18.58
C ILE A 200 8.27 -3.60 19.74
N GLU A 201 7.88 -2.39 19.41
CA GLU A 201 7.31 -1.43 20.35
C GLU A 201 5.83 -1.23 20.03
N THR A 202 4.98 -1.48 21.01
CA THR A 202 3.52 -1.32 20.86
C THR A 202 3.00 -0.36 21.92
N ASN A 203 2.13 0.55 21.54
CA ASN A 203 1.50 1.49 22.45
C ASN A 203 0.04 1.71 22.06
N ASN A 204 -0.87 1.54 23.05
CA ASN A 204 -2.29 1.74 22.85
C ASN A 204 -2.84 0.97 21.63
N THR A 205 -2.58 -0.33 21.61
CA THR A 205 -3.06 -1.28 20.59
C THR A 205 -3.57 -2.54 21.28
N ASN A 206 -4.52 -3.22 20.64
CA ASN A 206 -4.88 -4.56 21.03
C ASN A 206 -3.83 -5.54 20.45
N ILE A 207 -3.37 -6.48 21.26
CA ILE A 207 -2.49 -7.57 20.82
C ILE A 207 -3.36 -8.83 20.84
N SER A 208 -3.50 -9.47 19.72
CA SER A 208 -4.16 -10.77 19.60
C SER A 208 -3.15 -11.83 19.20
#